data_417212ef2d4e67ab1a5eef19602bfa93
#
_entry.id   417212ef2d4e67ab1a5eef19602bfa93
#
_cell.length_a   1.000
_cell.length_b   1.000
_cell.length_c   1.000
_cell.angle_alpha   90.00
_cell.angle_beta   90.00
_cell.angle_gamma   90.00
#
_symmetry.space_group_name_H-M   'P 1'
#
loop_
_entity.id
_entity.type
_entity.pdbx_description
1 polymer ?
#
loop_
_entity_poly.entity_id
_entity_poly.type
_entity_poly.pdbx_seq_one_letter_code
_entity_poly.pdbx_strand_id
1 'polypeptide(L)'
;MGRRFEADGPNMAWFADITYVKTRQGWLYLALVMDIWSRRIVGWSMGPSITAELADEALKMALARRNPPEGCVHHSDHGSQYVSLLLSKTMRENGIRPSMGSISSPWDNAAMESLMGIVKSECVHARVYATREEAALDIFEYIEVVYNRARIHSALGYMSPAEFEEANWPDDEGRPKAA
;
A
#
# COMPACT_ATOMS: atom_id res chain seq x y z
N MET A 1 -4.75 20.54 -19.70
CA MET A 1 -3.52 20.29 -18.91
C MET A 1 -3.90 19.30 -17.81
N GLY A 2 -3.66 18.02 -18.01
CA GLY A 2 -3.97 16.97 -17.05
C GLY A 2 -2.97 17.06 -15.89
N ARG A 3 -3.45 17.23 -14.66
CA ARG A 3 -2.64 17.01 -13.47
C ARG A 3 -2.32 15.50 -13.41
N ARG A 4 -1.11 15.14 -13.80
CA ARG A 4 -0.53 13.86 -13.39
C ARG A 4 -0.28 14.02 -11.89
N PHE A 5 -0.91 13.22 -11.06
CA PHE A 5 -0.45 13.00 -9.70
C PHE A 5 0.79 12.10 -9.78
N GLU A 6 1.87 12.67 -10.25
CA GLU A 6 3.21 12.18 -9.96
C GLU A 6 3.54 12.83 -8.62
N ALA A 7 3.68 12.06 -7.58
CA ALA A 7 4.21 12.59 -6.33
C ALA A 7 5.63 13.05 -6.63
N ASP A 8 5.94 14.31 -6.31
CA ASP A 8 7.24 14.91 -6.59
C ASP A 8 8.38 14.32 -5.74
N GLY A 9 8.04 13.41 -4.80
CA GLY A 9 9.00 12.78 -3.92
C GLY A 9 8.39 11.66 -3.04
N PRO A 10 9.24 10.96 -2.27
CA PRO A 10 8.80 9.89 -1.40
C PRO A 10 7.89 10.39 -0.28
N ASN A 11 6.94 9.56 0.13
CA ASN A 11 6.04 9.82 1.25
C ASN A 11 5.19 11.10 1.14
N MET A 12 4.98 11.63 -0.07
CA MET A 12 4.07 12.76 -0.30
C MET A 12 2.62 12.31 -0.34
N ALA A 13 2.37 11.14 -0.94
CA ALA A 13 1.04 10.56 -1.04
C ALA A 13 1.10 9.03 -0.97
N TRP A 14 0.25 8.46 -0.14
CA TRP A 14 0.04 7.03 0.00
C TRP A 14 -1.37 6.66 -0.44
N PHE A 15 -1.49 5.57 -1.18
CA PHE A 15 -2.77 4.98 -1.52
C PHE A 15 -3.00 3.72 -0.68
N ALA A 16 -4.23 3.58 -0.20
CA ALA A 16 -4.65 2.43 0.60
C ALA A 16 -5.93 1.81 0.03
N ASP A 17 -5.97 0.50 0.04
CA ASP A 17 -7.14 -0.27 -0.35
C ASP A 17 -7.13 -1.64 0.34
N ILE A 18 -8.30 -2.29 0.37
CA ILE A 18 -8.47 -3.62 0.94
C ILE A 18 -8.96 -4.57 -0.14
N THR A 19 -8.27 -5.69 -0.27
CA THR A 19 -8.68 -6.79 -1.11
C THR A 19 -8.93 -8.06 -0.29
N TYR A 20 -9.39 -9.11 -0.93
CA TYR A 20 -9.67 -10.38 -0.28
C TYR A 20 -9.11 -11.55 -1.06
N VAL A 21 -8.70 -12.57 -0.33
CA VAL A 21 -8.09 -13.80 -0.81
C VAL A 21 -8.94 -14.97 -0.35
N LYS A 22 -9.32 -15.86 -1.27
CA LYS A 22 -10.11 -17.04 -0.94
C LYS A 22 -9.20 -18.15 -0.46
N THR A 23 -9.54 -18.72 0.69
CA THR A 23 -8.95 -19.95 1.22
C THR A 23 -10.02 -20.99 1.50
N ARG A 24 -9.62 -22.24 1.75
CA ARG A 24 -10.60 -23.29 2.16
C ARG A 24 -11.18 -23.03 3.54
N GLN A 25 -10.51 -22.22 4.38
CA GLN A 25 -11.01 -21.80 5.70
C GLN A 25 -11.92 -20.55 5.64
N GLY A 26 -12.14 -19.95 4.46
CA GLY A 26 -12.89 -18.73 4.27
C GLY A 26 -12.01 -17.59 3.76
N TRP A 27 -12.50 -16.37 3.83
CA TRP A 27 -11.81 -15.20 3.31
C TRP A 27 -10.67 -14.77 4.23
N LEU A 28 -9.54 -14.37 3.61
CA LEU A 28 -8.49 -13.56 4.22
C LEU A 28 -8.55 -12.19 3.58
N TYR A 29 -8.64 -11.14 4.37
CA TYR A 29 -8.62 -9.75 3.90
C TYR A 29 -7.21 -9.19 4.03
N LEU A 30 -6.80 -8.44 3.03
CA LEU A 30 -5.48 -7.84 2.92
C LEU A 30 -5.64 -6.33 2.72
N ALA A 31 -5.25 -5.54 3.70
CA ALA A 31 -5.10 -4.09 3.57
C ALA A 31 -3.68 -3.77 3.12
N LEU A 32 -3.56 -2.89 2.13
CA LEU A 32 -2.29 -2.44 1.57
C LEU A 32 -2.18 -0.91 1.63
N VAL A 33 -0.99 -0.42 1.90
CA VAL A 33 -0.61 1.00 1.75
C VAL A 33 0.58 1.08 0.82
N MET A 34 0.46 1.85 -0.25
CA MET A 34 1.48 2.02 -1.29
C MET A 34 1.91 3.47 -1.39
N ASP A 35 3.20 3.72 -1.41
CA ASP A 35 3.76 5.02 -1.78
C ASP A 35 3.62 5.20 -3.31
N ILE A 36 2.91 6.25 -3.74
CA ILE A 36 2.64 6.45 -5.16
C ILE A 36 3.90 6.81 -5.96
N TRP A 37 4.86 7.46 -5.32
CA TRP A 37 6.11 7.88 -5.97
C TRP A 37 6.96 6.68 -6.42
N SER A 38 7.17 5.73 -5.52
CA SER A 38 8.01 4.56 -5.79
C SER A 38 7.22 3.29 -6.12
N ARG A 39 5.89 3.32 -6.03
CA ARG A 39 5.04 2.12 -6.13
C ARG A 39 5.34 1.07 -5.07
N ARG A 40 6.13 1.39 -4.06
CA ARG A 40 6.47 0.48 -2.98
C ARG A 40 5.30 0.26 -2.05
N ILE A 41 5.03 -0.99 -1.72
CA ILE A 41 4.12 -1.33 -0.63
C ILE A 41 4.86 -1.06 0.68
N VAL A 42 4.41 -0.03 1.40
CA VAL A 42 5.06 0.47 2.62
C VAL A 42 4.40 -0.04 3.90
N GLY A 43 3.14 -0.45 3.81
CA GLY A 43 2.41 -1.05 4.93
C GLY A 43 1.37 -2.04 4.46
N TRP A 44 1.12 -3.06 5.27
CA TRP A 44 0.10 -4.06 5.01
C TRP A 44 -0.36 -4.72 6.31
N SER A 45 -1.57 -5.25 6.29
CA SER A 45 -2.14 -6.04 7.38
C SER A 45 -3.08 -7.09 6.81
N MET A 46 -3.24 -8.22 7.48
CA MET A 46 -4.11 -9.32 7.05
C MET A 46 -4.97 -9.80 8.21
N GLY A 47 -6.23 -10.13 7.90
CA GLY A 47 -7.18 -10.59 8.91
C GLY A 47 -8.38 -11.32 8.34
N PRO A 48 -9.18 -11.98 9.21
CA PRO A 48 -10.34 -12.79 8.79
C PRO A 48 -11.58 -11.95 8.46
N SER A 49 -11.54 -10.64 8.70
CA SER A 49 -12.66 -9.72 8.48
C SER A 49 -12.19 -8.32 8.12
N ILE A 50 -13.03 -7.56 7.43
CA ILE A 50 -12.77 -6.14 7.13
C ILE A 50 -13.15 -5.33 8.36
N THR A 51 -12.16 -4.80 9.04
CA THR A 51 -12.34 -3.96 10.23
C THR A 51 -11.56 -2.66 10.12
N ALA A 52 -11.87 -1.69 10.98
CA ALA A 52 -11.09 -0.47 11.10
C ALA A 52 -9.66 -0.74 11.57
N GLU A 53 -9.49 -1.73 12.43
CA GLU A 53 -8.20 -2.17 12.94
C GLU A 53 -7.31 -2.70 11.81
N LEU A 54 -7.87 -3.44 10.84
CA LEU A 54 -7.13 -3.95 9.69
C LEU A 54 -6.50 -2.80 8.89
N ALA A 55 -7.25 -1.75 8.60
CA ALA A 55 -6.73 -0.57 7.90
C ALA A 55 -5.73 0.22 8.75
N ASP A 56 -6.00 0.35 10.06
CA ASP A 56 -5.15 1.08 11.00
C ASP A 56 -3.79 0.38 11.21
N GLU A 57 -3.75 -0.93 11.30
CA GLU A 57 -2.51 -1.71 11.39
C GLU A 57 -1.64 -1.56 10.14
N ALA A 58 -2.23 -1.58 8.94
CA ALA A 58 -1.51 -1.33 7.71
C ALA A 58 -0.92 0.09 7.68
N LEU A 59 -1.67 1.10 8.11
CA LEU A 59 -1.19 2.47 8.24
C LEU A 59 -0.08 2.58 9.29
N LYS A 60 -0.23 2.00 10.47
CA LYS A 60 0.80 2.00 11.52
C LYS A 60 2.11 1.36 11.06
N MET A 61 2.04 0.27 10.30
CA MET A 61 3.23 -0.33 9.69
C MET A 61 3.91 0.65 8.72
N ALA A 62 3.13 1.31 7.85
CA ALA A 62 3.66 2.31 6.92
C ALA A 62 4.33 3.47 7.66
N LEU A 63 3.70 4.00 8.70
CA LEU A 63 4.24 5.06 9.56
C LEU A 63 5.56 4.65 10.21
N ALA A 64 5.62 3.47 10.80
CA ALA A 64 6.82 2.96 11.46
C ALA A 64 8.01 2.75 10.50
N ARG A 65 7.72 2.32 9.27
CA ARG A 65 8.74 2.07 8.25
C ARG A 65 9.25 3.33 7.56
N ARG A 66 8.38 4.33 7.41
CA ARG A 66 8.64 5.47 6.52
C ARG A 66 8.87 6.78 7.24
N ASN A 67 8.34 6.94 8.46
CA ASN A 67 8.39 8.19 9.20
C ASN A 67 8.10 9.42 8.28
N PRO A 68 6.91 9.48 7.66
CA PRO A 68 6.61 10.45 6.62
C PRO A 68 6.65 11.87 7.16
N PRO A 69 6.92 12.88 6.31
CA PRO A 69 6.82 14.29 6.70
C PRO A 69 5.37 14.65 7.04
N GLU A 70 5.18 15.67 7.87
CA GLU A 70 3.86 16.22 8.13
C GLU A 70 3.19 16.66 6.83
N GLY A 71 1.92 16.29 6.67
CA GLY A 71 1.15 16.60 5.47
C GLY A 71 1.15 15.51 4.40
N CYS A 72 1.81 14.38 4.61
CA CYS A 72 1.65 13.20 3.76
C CYS A 72 0.17 12.87 3.58
N VAL A 73 -0.27 12.68 2.34
CA VAL A 73 -1.68 12.42 2.02
C VAL A 73 -1.94 10.92 2.02
N HIS A 74 -2.91 10.47 2.81
CA HIS A 74 -3.42 9.09 2.77
C HIS A 74 -4.73 9.08 1.98
N HIS A 75 -4.69 8.55 0.78
CA HIS A 75 -5.85 8.41 -0.09
C HIS A 75 -6.42 7.00 -0.01
N SER A 76 -7.71 6.91 0.25
CA SER A 76 -8.46 5.65 0.28
C SER A 76 -9.83 5.83 -0.36
N ASP A 77 -10.51 4.72 -0.67
CA ASP A 77 -11.90 4.74 -1.06
C ASP A 77 -12.84 5.13 0.12
N HIS A 78 -14.15 5.24 -0.14
CA HIS A 78 -15.16 5.55 0.87
C HIS A 78 -15.59 4.35 1.73
N GLY A 79 -14.79 3.32 1.82
CA GLY A 79 -15.09 2.17 2.69
C GLY A 79 -15.25 2.58 4.15
N SER A 80 -16.21 1.99 4.85
CA SER A 80 -16.53 2.32 6.25
C SER A 80 -15.35 2.19 7.20
N GLN A 81 -14.41 1.29 6.90
CA GLN A 81 -13.17 1.07 7.65
C GLN A 81 -12.23 2.29 7.58
N TYR A 82 -12.24 3.03 6.46
CA TYR A 82 -11.42 4.22 6.28
C TYR A 82 -12.02 5.50 6.88
N VAL A 83 -13.31 5.48 7.19
CA VAL A 83 -14.03 6.59 7.86
C VAL A 83 -14.05 6.44 9.39
N SER A 84 -13.37 5.43 9.92
CA SER A 84 -13.38 5.12 11.35
C SER A 84 -12.70 6.18 12.20
N LEU A 85 -13.19 6.35 13.43
CA LEU A 85 -12.55 7.23 14.41
C LEU A 85 -11.13 6.77 14.77
N LEU A 86 -10.89 5.47 14.76
CA LEU A 86 -9.58 4.88 15.05
C LEU A 86 -8.55 5.34 14.01
N LEU A 87 -8.80 5.11 12.74
CA LEU A 87 -7.92 5.49 11.65
C LEU A 87 -7.70 7.01 11.58
N SER A 88 -8.79 7.78 11.75
CA SER A 88 -8.75 9.25 11.79
C SER A 88 -7.88 9.77 12.93
N LYS A 89 -7.91 9.10 14.09
CA LYS A 89 -7.04 9.43 15.23
C LYS A 89 -5.58 9.16 14.89
N THR A 90 -5.28 7.97 14.37
CA THR A 90 -3.90 7.60 13.97
C THR A 90 -3.35 8.58 12.94
N MET A 91 -4.12 8.95 11.91
CA MET A 91 -3.70 9.93 10.92
C MET A 91 -3.38 11.30 11.55
N ARG A 92 -4.29 11.82 12.37
CA ARG A 92 -4.13 13.13 13.02
C ARG A 92 -2.90 13.18 13.93
N GLU A 93 -2.67 12.14 14.73
CA GLU A 93 -1.55 12.07 15.67
C GLU A 93 -0.19 11.99 14.95
N ASN A 94 -0.16 11.59 13.68
CA ASN A 94 1.04 11.46 12.87
C ASN A 94 1.12 12.48 11.72
N GLY A 95 0.33 13.53 11.73
CA GLY A 95 0.36 14.58 10.71
C GLY A 95 -0.08 14.13 9.31
N ILE A 96 -0.79 13.00 9.21
CA ILE A 96 -1.28 12.47 7.94
C ILE A 96 -2.59 13.16 7.55
N ARG A 97 -2.69 13.59 6.32
CA ARG A 97 -3.90 14.22 5.78
C ARG A 97 -4.78 13.18 5.08
N PRO A 98 -5.99 12.94 5.56
CA PRO A 98 -6.92 12.06 4.86
C PRO A 98 -7.38 12.71 3.56
N SER A 99 -7.43 11.90 2.50
CA SER A 99 -8.09 12.24 1.25
C SER A 99 -9.01 11.07 0.90
N MET A 100 -10.30 11.30 1.05
CA MET A 100 -11.30 10.34 0.63
C MET A 100 -11.78 10.71 -0.77
N GLY A 101 -11.89 9.71 -1.64
CA GLY A 101 -12.21 9.89 -3.04
C GLY A 101 -13.51 10.63 -3.30
N SER A 102 -13.46 11.95 -3.26
CA SER A 102 -14.44 12.74 -3.97
C SER A 102 -13.91 12.97 -5.37
N ILE A 103 -14.50 12.30 -6.35
CA ILE A 103 -14.28 12.59 -7.78
C ILE A 103 -12.78 12.66 -8.10
N SER A 104 -12.11 11.61 -7.76
CA SER A 104 -10.72 11.31 -8.05
C SER A 104 -10.47 11.42 -9.55
N SER A 105 -9.28 11.87 -9.89
CA SER A 105 -8.85 11.70 -11.25
C SER A 105 -8.87 10.19 -11.57
N PRO A 106 -9.25 9.77 -12.78
CA PRO A 106 -9.23 8.36 -13.20
C PRO A 106 -7.86 7.68 -13.01
N TRP A 107 -6.81 8.48 -12.85
CA TRP A 107 -5.44 8.03 -12.67
C TRP A 107 -5.10 7.55 -11.24
N ASP A 108 -5.80 8.08 -10.23
CA ASP A 108 -5.57 7.72 -8.82
C ASP A 108 -6.07 6.31 -8.55
N ASN A 109 -7.22 5.97 -9.11
CA ASN A 109 -7.76 4.60 -9.07
C ASN A 109 -6.91 3.63 -9.90
N ALA A 110 -6.40 4.05 -11.06
CA ALA A 110 -5.65 3.17 -11.95
C ALA A 110 -4.37 2.62 -11.32
N ALA A 111 -3.68 3.39 -10.48
CA ALA A 111 -2.48 2.92 -9.79
C ALA A 111 -2.79 1.83 -8.77
N MET A 112 -3.86 2.03 -7.98
CA MET A 112 -4.29 1.06 -6.98
C MET A 112 -4.96 -0.16 -7.59
N GLU A 113 -5.79 0.04 -8.61
CA GLU A 113 -6.36 -1.06 -9.42
C GLU A 113 -5.26 -1.92 -10.05
N SER A 114 -4.21 -1.28 -10.58
CA SER A 114 -3.04 -1.98 -11.12
C SER A 114 -2.33 -2.79 -10.05
N LEU A 115 -2.09 -2.21 -8.85
CA LEU A 115 -1.49 -2.93 -7.73
C LEU A 115 -2.32 -4.14 -7.33
N MET A 116 -3.63 -3.95 -7.14
CA MET A 116 -4.53 -5.04 -6.74
C MET A 116 -4.62 -6.13 -7.82
N GLY A 117 -4.63 -5.73 -9.09
CA GLY A 117 -4.57 -6.66 -10.23
C GLY A 117 -3.29 -7.50 -10.22
N ILE A 118 -2.15 -6.86 -9.98
CA ILE A 118 -0.84 -7.51 -9.91
C ILE A 118 -0.80 -8.51 -8.74
N VAL A 119 -1.14 -8.09 -7.54
CA VAL A 119 -1.15 -8.95 -6.35
C VAL A 119 -2.08 -10.15 -6.56
N LYS A 120 -3.27 -9.93 -7.10
CA LYS A 120 -4.22 -11.01 -7.39
C LYS A 120 -3.70 -11.96 -8.46
N SER A 121 -3.18 -11.48 -9.57
CA SER A 121 -2.77 -12.31 -10.70
C SER A 121 -1.47 -13.08 -10.42
N GLU A 122 -0.50 -12.45 -9.78
CA GLU A 122 0.84 -13.02 -9.61
C GLU A 122 0.97 -13.85 -8.33
N CYS A 123 0.23 -13.51 -7.27
CA CYS A 123 0.29 -14.23 -6.00
C CYS A 123 -0.98 -15.05 -5.75
N VAL A 124 -2.13 -14.41 -5.69
CA VAL A 124 -3.36 -15.00 -5.16
C VAL A 124 -4.02 -16.02 -6.10
N HIS A 125 -4.14 -15.71 -7.38
CA HIS A 125 -4.83 -16.59 -8.35
C HIS A 125 -4.00 -17.79 -8.79
N ALA A 126 -2.70 -17.77 -8.52
CA ALA A 126 -1.80 -18.86 -8.88
C ALA A 126 -1.97 -20.10 -7.97
N ARG A 127 -2.63 -19.97 -6.83
CA ARG A 127 -2.72 -21.02 -5.81
C ARG A 127 -4.10 -21.11 -5.16
N VAL A 128 -4.41 -22.30 -4.65
CA VAL A 128 -5.57 -22.56 -3.77
C VAL A 128 -5.03 -22.82 -2.38
N TYR A 129 -5.13 -21.85 -1.50
CA TYR A 129 -4.67 -21.96 -0.12
C TYR A 129 -5.59 -22.83 0.73
N ALA A 130 -5.00 -23.73 1.52
CA ALA A 130 -5.76 -24.54 2.47
C ALA A 130 -6.18 -23.71 3.69
N THR A 131 -5.30 -22.85 4.19
CA THR A 131 -5.51 -22.03 5.38
C THR A 131 -5.25 -20.55 5.12
N ARG A 132 -5.78 -19.70 6.01
CA ARG A 132 -5.46 -18.25 5.99
C ARG A 132 -4.00 -17.98 6.31
N GLU A 133 -3.41 -18.81 7.18
CA GLU A 133 -2.01 -18.70 7.57
C GLU A 133 -1.07 -19.00 6.40
N GLU A 134 -1.35 -20.05 5.63
CA GLU A 134 -0.62 -20.35 4.39
C GLU A 134 -0.68 -19.19 3.40
N ALA A 135 -1.87 -18.64 3.17
CA ALA A 135 -2.05 -17.48 2.30
C ALA A 135 -1.30 -16.25 2.82
N ALA A 136 -1.33 -16.02 4.12
CA ALA A 136 -0.65 -14.87 4.74
C ALA A 136 0.86 -14.94 4.59
N LEU A 137 1.46 -16.12 4.75
CA LEU A 137 2.90 -16.33 4.57
C LEU A 137 3.33 -16.09 3.11
N ASP A 138 2.58 -16.64 2.15
CA ASP A 138 2.87 -16.49 0.72
C ASP A 138 2.74 -15.03 0.27
N ILE A 139 1.71 -14.32 0.75
CA ILE A 139 1.51 -12.89 0.47
C ILE A 139 2.63 -12.05 1.10
N PHE A 140 3.03 -12.35 2.32
CA PHE A 140 4.16 -11.70 2.99
C PHE A 140 5.43 -11.81 2.15
N GLU A 141 5.79 -13.04 1.75
CA GLU A 141 6.96 -13.28 0.92
C GLU A 141 6.86 -12.56 -0.43
N TYR A 142 5.68 -12.62 -1.05
CA TYR A 142 5.46 -11.92 -2.32
C TYR A 142 5.66 -10.41 -2.19
N ILE A 143 5.10 -9.77 -1.17
CA ILE A 143 5.22 -8.31 -0.98
C ILE A 143 6.68 -7.93 -0.72
N GLU A 144 7.33 -8.59 0.24
CA GLU A 144 8.64 -8.16 0.74
C GLU A 144 9.78 -8.54 -0.20
N VAL A 145 9.71 -9.71 -0.84
CA VAL A 145 10.80 -10.23 -1.67
C VAL A 145 10.54 -9.97 -3.15
N VAL A 146 9.34 -10.31 -3.64
CA VAL A 146 9.06 -10.24 -5.07
C VAL A 146 8.64 -8.83 -5.47
N TYR A 147 7.51 -8.34 -4.94
CA TYR A 147 6.94 -7.07 -5.38
C TYR A 147 7.86 -5.87 -5.12
N ASN A 148 8.32 -5.71 -3.90
CA ASN A 148 9.12 -4.55 -3.52
C ASN A 148 10.56 -4.59 -4.03
N ARG A 149 11.18 -5.77 -4.19
CA ARG A 149 12.61 -5.89 -4.48
C ARG A 149 12.97 -6.44 -5.86
N ALA A 150 12.12 -7.29 -6.44
CA ALA A 150 12.46 -7.98 -7.69
C ALA A 150 11.56 -7.61 -8.87
N ARG A 151 10.29 -7.27 -8.60
CA ARG A 151 9.33 -6.97 -9.65
C ARG A 151 9.61 -5.63 -10.30
N ILE A 152 9.88 -5.64 -11.60
CA ILE A 152 10.09 -4.41 -12.38
C ILE A 152 8.75 -3.77 -12.79
N HIS A 153 8.73 -2.44 -12.84
CA HIS A 153 7.57 -1.65 -13.22
C HIS A 153 7.92 -0.70 -14.38
N SER A 154 7.15 -0.74 -15.46
CA SER A 154 7.36 0.15 -16.61
C SER A 154 7.23 1.63 -16.23
N ALA A 155 6.32 1.94 -15.27
CA ALA A 155 6.14 3.30 -14.74
C ALA A 155 7.37 3.82 -13.96
N LEU A 156 8.26 2.93 -13.52
CA LEU A 156 9.51 3.25 -12.81
C LEU A 156 10.75 3.09 -13.72
N GLY A 157 10.59 3.14 -15.02
CA GLY A 157 11.70 2.94 -15.95
C GLY A 157 12.24 1.51 -15.92
N TYR A 158 11.38 0.52 -15.69
CA TYR A 158 11.71 -0.90 -15.57
C TYR A 158 12.61 -1.24 -14.37
N MET A 159 12.50 -0.47 -13.30
CA MET A 159 13.11 -0.77 -12.00
C MET A 159 12.08 -1.39 -11.05
N SER A 160 12.56 -2.12 -10.06
CA SER A 160 11.75 -2.48 -8.90
C SER A 160 11.52 -1.26 -8.00
N PRO A 161 10.50 -1.25 -7.13
CA PRO A 161 10.31 -0.18 -6.16
C PRO A 161 11.55 0.13 -5.33
N ALA A 162 12.26 -0.90 -4.88
CA ALA A 162 13.48 -0.73 -4.08
C ALA A 162 14.62 -0.11 -4.88
N GLU A 163 14.88 -0.58 -6.11
CA GLU A 163 15.88 -0.02 -7.00
C GLU A 163 15.57 1.43 -7.38
N PHE A 164 14.29 1.73 -7.64
CA PHE A 164 13.86 3.08 -7.94
C PHE A 164 14.12 4.03 -6.77
N GLU A 165 13.77 3.62 -5.53
CA GLU A 165 14.06 4.41 -4.34
C GLU A 165 15.57 4.58 -4.13
N GLU A 166 16.36 3.55 -4.37
CA GLU A 166 17.81 3.63 -4.24
C GLU A 166 18.44 4.65 -5.20
N ALA A 167 17.95 4.67 -6.43
CA ALA A 167 18.48 5.54 -7.48
C ALA A 167 17.99 7.00 -7.39
N ASN A 168 16.81 7.25 -6.83
CA ASN A 168 16.11 8.53 -6.95
C ASN A 168 15.75 9.18 -5.60
N TRP A 169 16.15 8.62 -4.45
CA TRP A 169 15.86 9.25 -3.16
C TRP A 169 16.50 10.64 -3.11
N PRO A 170 15.72 11.71 -2.85
CA PRO A 170 16.18 13.09 -3.06
C PRO A 170 17.34 13.52 -2.17
N ASP A 171 17.44 12.96 -0.94
CA ASP A 171 18.50 13.22 0.03
C ASP A 171 18.75 12.00 0.89
N ASP A 172 19.98 11.82 1.40
CA ASP A 172 20.31 10.74 2.36
C ASP A 172 19.60 10.93 3.72
N GLU A 173 19.18 12.14 4.04
CA GLU A 173 18.40 12.46 5.23
C GLU A 173 16.95 11.99 5.07
N GLY A 174 16.52 11.08 5.94
CA GLY A 174 15.15 10.53 5.93
C GLY A 174 14.95 9.26 5.11
N ARG A 175 15.99 8.74 4.46
CA ARG A 175 15.92 7.44 3.79
C ARG A 175 15.69 6.33 4.82
N PRO A 176 14.63 5.51 4.65
CA PRO A 176 14.42 4.36 5.52
C PRO A 176 15.62 3.42 5.45
N LYS A 177 16.13 2.99 6.60
CA LYS A 177 17.18 1.98 6.63
C LYS A 177 16.63 0.71 5.96
N ALA A 178 17.41 0.11 5.08
CA ALA A 178 17.06 -1.18 4.47
C ALA A 178 16.82 -2.21 5.59
N ALA A 179 15.61 -2.75 5.65
CA ALA A 179 15.26 -3.85 6.55
C ALA A 179 15.74 -5.19 5.96
#